data_0f7e07782faa88f07193be3d948f8aca
#
_entry.id   0f7e07782faa88f07193be3d948f8aca
#
_cell.length_a   1.000
_cell.length_b   1.000
_cell.length_c   1.000
_cell.angle_alpha   90.00
_cell.angle_beta   90.00
_cell.angle_gamma   90.00
#
_symmetry.space_group_name_H-M   'P 1'
#
loop_
_entity.id
_entity.type
_entity.pdbx_description
1 polymer ?
#
loop_
_entity_poly.entity_id
_entity_poly.type
_entity_poly.pdbx_seq_one_letter_code
_entity_poly.pdbx_strand_id
1 'polypeptide(L)'
;MHVQLLPILESGEETLVGGQAVLEGVMMRAPHSYCVAVRKPSGELVKEDMAVSRMSEKYPWLKYPVLRGLGTLGQAMSLGVKALKFSANAALDDGSSEKPTEVPAWMMTVQVIFSVAFFIALYKFVPLKLTDYLS
;
A
#
# COMPACT_ATOMS: atom_id res chain seq x y z
N MET A 1 -15.22 -33.96 20.75
CA MET A 1 -14.10 -33.52 19.89
C MET A 1 -13.50 -32.30 20.57
N HIS A 2 -12.48 -32.47 21.42
CA HIS A 2 -11.82 -31.36 22.13
C HIS A 2 -10.81 -30.73 21.17
N VAL A 3 -11.14 -29.56 20.62
CA VAL A 3 -10.17 -28.76 19.89
C VAL A 3 -9.18 -28.18 20.92
N GLN A 4 -7.97 -28.66 20.93
CA GLN A 4 -6.89 -28.08 21.74
C GLN A 4 -6.44 -26.77 21.10
N LEU A 5 -7.03 -25.67 21.56
CA LEU A 5 -6.64 -24.31 21.14
C LEU A 5 -5.40 -23.79 21.91
N LEU A 6 -5.02 -24.45 22.99
CA LEU A 6 -3.93 -24.05 23.86
C LEU A 6 -2.53 -23.98 23.21
N PRO A 7 -2.11 -24.92 22.31
CA PRO A 7 -0.80 -24.80 21.69
C PRO A 7 -0.71 -23.65 20.67
N ILE A 8 -1.84 -23.11 20.19
CA ILE A 8 -1.87 -21.95 19.28
C ILE A 8 -1.66 -20.65 20.06
N LEU A 9 -2.08 -20.62 21.33
CA LEU A 9 -1.90 -19.47 22.23
C LEU A 9 -0.56 -19.45 22.94
N GLU A 10 0.12 -20.60 23.03
CA GLU A 10 1.42 -20.76 23.69
C GLU A 10 2.62 -20.59 22.73
N SER A 11 2.43 -20.61 21.42
CA SER A 11 3.47 -20.21 20.48
C SER A 11 3.66 -18.69 20.59
N GLY A 12 4.58 -18.28 21.44
CA GLY A 12 4.88 -16.87 21.76
C GLY A 12 5.46 -16.03 20.61
N GLU A 13 5.29 -16.46 19.36
CA GLU A 13 5.36 -15.64 18.18
C GLU A 13 3.94 -15.26 17.79
N GLU A 14 3.46 -14.16 18.39
CA GLU A 14 2.29 -13.47 17.86
C GLU A 14 2.58 -13.12 16.39
N THR A 15 2.05 -13.95 15.50
CA THR A 15 2.15 -13.69 14.07
C THR A 15 1.23 -12.51 13.77
N LEU A 16 1.77 -11.30 13.86
CA LEU A 16 1.08 -10.06 13.53
C LEU A 16 0.71 -10.10 12.03
N VAL A 17 -0.53 -10.48 11.77
CA VAL A 17 -1.09 -10.49 10.42
C VAL A 17 -2.01 -9.30 10.28
N GLY A 18 -1.71 -8.44 9.32
CA GLY A 18 -2.55 -7.31 8.93
C GLY A 18 -3.13 -7.50 7.54
N GLY A 19 -4.28 -6.90 7.27
CA GLY A 19 -4.89 -6.92 5.96
C GLY A 19 -5.44 -5.56 5.56
N GLN A 20 -5.50 -5.33 4.25
CA GLN A 20 -6.14 -4.15 3.67
C GLN A 20 -6.90 -4.52 2.40
N ALA A 21 -7.97 -3.79 2.14
CA ALA A 21 -8.71 -3.92 0.89
C ALA A 21 -7.88 -3.36 -0.28
N VAL A 22 -7.97 -4.03 -1.42
CA VAL A 22 -7.49 -3.56 -2.72
C VAL A 22 -8.64 -3.65 -3.72
N LEU A 23 -8.43 -3.17 -4.95
CA LEU A 23 -9.46 -3.24 -5.99
C LEU A 23 -9.79 -4.71 -6.27
N GLU A 24 -11.08 -5.07 -6.14
CA GLU A 24 -11.61 -6.43 -6.36
C GLU A 24 -10.85 -7.52 -5.58
N GLY A 25 -10.26 -7.17 -4.41
CA GLY A 25 -9.45 -8.14 -3.70
C GLY A 25 -9.04 -7.74 -2.29
N VAL A 26 -8.13 -8.54 -1.74
CA VAL A 26 -7.57 -8.36 -0.40
C VAL A 26 -6.07 -8.58 -0.42
N MET A 27 -5.34 -7.74 0.30
CA MET A 27 -3.94 -7.93 0.62
C MET A 27 -3.81 -8.34 2.08
N MET A 28 -3.08 -9.40 2.33
CA MET A 28 -2.69 -9.87 3.67
C MET A 28 -1.18 -9.72 3.84
N ARG A 29 -0.77 -9.20 4.99
CA ARG A 29 0.65 -9.00 5.30
C ARG A 29 1.00 -9.70 6.61
N ALA A 30 2.06 -10.49 6.57
CA ALA A 30 2.76 -11.05 7.72
C ALA A 30 4.13 -10.36 7.91
N PRO A 31 4.88 -10.63 8.98
CA PRO A 31 6.18 -9.99 9.23
C PRO A 31 7.21 -10.13 8.11
N HIS A 32 7.20 -11.26 7.40
CA HIS A 32 8.20 -11.59 6.37
C HIS A 32 7.62 -11.88 4.98
N SER A 33 6.30 -11.77 4.83
CA SER A 33 5.62 -12.05 3.56
C SER A 33 4.37 -11.19 3.40
N TYR A 34 3.93 -11.03 2.16
CA TYR A 34 2.58 -10.56 1.87
C TYR A 34 1.99 -11.34 0.70
N CYS A 35 0.68 -11.44 0.70
CA CYS A 35 -0.10 -12.06 -0.35
C CYS A 35 -1.19 -11.08 -0.79
N VAL A 36 -1.38 -10.95 -2.09
CA VAL A 36 -2.49 -10.19 -2.68
C VAL A 36 -3.34 -11.16 -3.48
N ALA A 37 -4.63 -11.23 -3.18
CA ALA A 37 -5.59 -12.04 -3.93
C ALA A 37 -6.64 -11.10 -4.54
N VAL A 38 -6.81 -11.21 -5.86
CA VAL A 38 -7.71 -10.35 -6.64
C VAL A 38 -8.59 -11.20 -7.52
N ARG A 39 -9.84 -10.80 -7.68
CA ARG A 39 -10.80 -11.42 -8.58
C ARG A 39 -10.83 -10.65 -9.90
N LYS A 40 -10.55 -11.32 -11.00
CA LYS A 40 -10.69 -10.75 -12.34
C LYS A 40 -12.18 -10.61 -12.73
N PRO A 41 -12.51 -9.75 -13.70
CA PRO A 41 -13.87 -9.66 -14.25
C PRO A 41 -14.38 -11.00 -14.80
N SER A 42 -13.47 -11.85 -15.28
CA SER A 42 -13.78 -13.22 -15.70
C SER A 42 -14.23 -14.16 -14.57
N GLY A 43 -14.12 -13.72 -13.29
CA GLY A 43 -14.37 -14.53 -12.11
C GLY A 43 -13.18 -15.36 -11.61
N GLU A 44 -12.09 -15.39 -12.35
CA GLU A 44 -10.85 -16.07 -11.96
C GLU A 44 -10.17 -15.34 -10.78
N LEU A 45 -9.64 -16.13 -9.81
CA LEU A 45 -8.86 -15.61 -8.70
C LEU A 45 -7.38 -15.67 -9.06
N VAL A 46 -6.74 -14.50 -9.04
CA VAL A 46 -5.29 -14.37 -9.21
C VAL A 46 -4.66 -13.97 -7.89
N LYS A 47 -3.57 -14.63 -7.52
CA LYS A 47 -2.82 -14.32 -6.31
C LYS A 47 -1.36 -14.05 -6.63
N GLU A 48 -0.77 -13.13 -5.87
CA GLU A 48 0.65 -12.84 -5.88
C GLU A 48 1.20 -12.92 -4.46
N ASP A 49 2.17 -13.79 -4.26
CA ASP A 49 2.85 -13.98 -2.98
C ASP A 49 4.28 -13.45 -3.08
N MET A 50 4.70 -12.63 -2.13
CA MET A 50 6.08 -12.12 -2.08
C MET A 50 6.66 -12.17 -0.67
N ALA A 51 7.93 -12.56 -0.58
CA ALA A 51 8.71 -12.41 0.63
C ALA A 51 9.10 -10.94 0.85
N VAL A 52 8.97 -10.49 2.08
CA VAL A 52 9.33 -9.13 2.51
C VAL A 52 10.39 -9.20 3.58
N SER A 53 11.59 -8.71 3.29
CA SER A 53 12.62 -8.52 4.32
C SER A 53 12.36 -7.23 5.08
N ARG A 54 12.58 -7.23 6.40
CA ARG A 54 12.49 -6.01 7.20
C ARG A 54 13.63 -5.06 6.82
N MET A 55 13.29 -3.81 6.53
CA MET A 55 14.31 -2.78 6.21
C MET A 55 15.33 -2.58 7.34
N SER A 56 14.92 -2.77 8.60
CA SER A 56 15.81 -2.69 9.76
C SER A 56 16.87 -3.80 9.82
N GLU A 57 16.65 -4.92 9.15
CA GLU A 57 17.63 -6.00 9.03
C GLU A 57 18.68 -5.67 7.96
N LYS A 58 18.28 -4.95 6.92
CA LYS A 58 19.14 -4.59 5.79
C LYS A 58 20.03 -3.35 6.08
N TYR A 59 19.53 -2.42 6.89
CA TYR A 59 20.21 -1.17 7.18
C TYR A 59 20.34 -0.92 8.68
N PRO A 60 21.54 -1.03 9.29
CA PRO A 60 21.75 -0.91 10.74
C PRO A 60 21.41 0.49 11.30
N TRP A 61 21.48 1.54 10.49
CA TRP A 61 21.12 2.91 10.90
C TRP A 61 19.62 3.13 11.09
N LEU A 62 18.77 2.25 10.54
CA LEU A 62 17.32 2.22 10.77
C LEU A 62 16.92 1.62 12.14
N LYS A 63 17.88 1.29 13.01
CA LYS A 63 17.62 0.85 14.38
C LYS A 63 17.19 1.99 15.31
N TYR A 64 17.52 3.24 14.97
CA TYR A 64 17.06 4.40 15.73
C TYR A 64 15.52 4.53 15.67
N PRO A 65 14.86 4.85 16.82
CA PRO A 65 13.39 4.76 16.92
C PRO A 65 12.63 5.60 15.87
N VAL A 66 13.10 6.82 15.58
CA VAL A 66 12.48 7.70 14.57
C VAL A 66 12.71 7.18 13.16
N LEU A 67 13.96 6.81 12.82
CA LEU A 67 14.32 6.30 11.50
C LEU A 67 13.69 4.94 11.23
N ARG A 68 13.54 4.12 12.26
CA ARG A 68 12.81 2.84 12.17
C ARG A 68 11.35 3.07 11.81
N GLY A 69 10.70 4.05 12.43
CA GLY A 69 9.31 4.42 12.12
C GLY A 69 9.15 4.88 10.67
N LEU A 70 10.01 5.79 10.21
CA LEU A 70 10.01 6.27 8.83
C LEU A 70 10.28 5.15 7.83
N GLY A 71 11.24 4.28 8.10
CA GLY A 71 11.55 3.12 7.26
C GLY A 71 10.37 2.14 7.14
N THR A 72 9.72 1.85 8.27
CA THR A 72 8.53 0.98 8.30
C THR A 72 7.36 1.61 7.55
N LEU A 73 7.13 2.91 7.72
CA LEU A 73 6.10 3.65 6.99
C LEU A 73 6.36 3.64 5.47
N GLY A 74 7.59 3.97 5.05
CA GLY A 74 7.97 3.95 3.63
C GLY A 74 7.81 2.56 3.02
N GLN A 75 8.19 1.51 3.74
CA GLN A 75 7.98 0.14 3.30
C GLN A 75 6.50 -0.21 3.19
N ALA A 76 5.68 0.16 4.16
CA ALA A 76 4.24 -0.08 4.14
C ALA A 76 3.56 0.64 2.96
N MET A 77 3.92 1.90 2.71
CA MET A 77 3.42 2.66 1.56
C MET A 77 3.84 2.02 0.23
N SER A 78 5.10 1.61 0.09
CA SER A 78 5.61 0.95 -1.12
C SER A 78 4.86 -0.35 -1.40
N LEU A 79 4.62 -1.16 -0.37
CA LEU A 79 3.84 -2.40 -0.50
C LEU A 79 2.38 -2.12 -0.87
N GLY A 80 1.77 -1.12 -0.25
CA GLY A 80 0.40 -0.70 -0.56
C GLY A 80 0.25 -0.27 -2.02
N VAL A 81 1.18 0.54 -2.53
CA VAL A 81 1.19 0.98 -3.95
C VAL A 81 1.37 -0.21 -4.89
N LYS A 82 2.26 -1.16 -4.57
CA LYS A 82 2.44 -2.38 -5.37
C LYS A 82 1.17 -3.22 -5.42
N ALA A 83 0.53 -3.44 -4.27
CA ALA A 83 -0.72 -4.18 -4.18
C ALA A 83 -1.85 -3.51 -4.97
N LEU A 84 -1.97 -2.17 -4.90
CA LEU A 84 -2.95 -1.42 -5.68
C LEU A 84 -2.68 -1.49 -7.19
N LYS A 85 -1.41 -1.39 -7.61
CA LYS A 85 -1.04 -1.57 -9.02
C LYS A 85 -1.41 -2.96 -9.52
N PHE A 86 -1.06 -4.00 -8.75
CA PHE A 86 -1.39 -5.37 -9.11
C PHE A 86 -2.91 -5.56 -9.23
N SER A 87 -3.67 -5.10 -8.24
CA SER A 87 -5.13 -5.23 -8.25
C SER A 87 -5.79 -4.42 -9.37
N ALA A 88 -5.29 -3.22 -9.65
CA ALA A 88 -5.79 -2.40 -10.76
C ALA A 88 -5.55 -3.08 -12.12
N ASN A 89 -4.35 -3.62 -12.33
CA ASN A 89 -4.04 -4.36 -13.55
C ASN A 89 -4.91 -5.61 -13.69
N ALA A 90 -5.09 -6.37 -12.60
CA ALA A 90 -5.93 -7.56 -12.62
C ALA A 90 -7.42 -7.26 -12.83
N ALA A 91 -7.91 -6.14 -12.27
CA ALA A 91 -9.30 -5.70 -12.45
C ALA A 91 -9.59 -5.13 -13.86
N LEU A 92 -8.55 -4.62 -14.55
CA LEU A 92 -8.65 -4.07 -15.91
C LEU A 92 -8.34 -5.14 -16.99
N ASP A 93 -7.91 -6.33 -16.60
CA ASP A 93 -7.57 -7.42 -17.51
C ASP A 93 -8.85 -8.13 -18.01
N ASP A 94 -9.52 -7.48 -18.94
CA ASP A 94 -10.72 -8.01 -19.64
C ASP A 94 -10.39 -9.06 -20.72
N GLY A 95 -9.18 -9.65 -20.68
CA GLY A 95 -8.75 -10.62 -21.70
C GLY A 95 -8.42 -9.98 -23.06
N SER A 96 -8.50 -8.66 -23.19
CA SER A 96 -7.97 -7.93 -24.32
C SER A 96 -6.45 -7.80 -24.14
N SER A 97 -5.71 -8.24 -25.15
CA SER A 97 -4.22 -8.31 -25.16
C SER A 97 -3.52 -6.93 -25.12
N GLU A 98 -4.18 -5.88 -24.74
CA GLU A 98 -3.55 -4.58 -24.50
C GLU A 98 -2.88 -4.63 -23.12
N LYS A 99 -1.55 -4.69 -23.15
CA LYS A 99 -0.72 -4.47 -21.95
C LYS A 99 -1.24 -3.22 -21.24
N PRO A 100 -1.51 -3.29 -19.92
CA PRO A 100 -1.89 -2.11 -19.17
C PRO A 100 -0.89 -1.00 -19.51
N THR A 101 -1.38 0.12 -20.00
CA THR A 101 -0.51 1.26 -20.34
C THR A 101 0.17 1.68 -19.06
N GLU A 102 1.42 1.25 -18.87
CA GLU A 102 2.20 1.69 -17.73
C GLU A 102 2.33 3.20 -17.82
N VAL A 103 1.60 3.90 -16.94
CA VAL A 103 1.72 5.35 -16.85
C VAL A 103 3.19 5.66 -16.55
N PRO A 104 3.90 6.37 -17.43
CA PRO A 104 5.33 6.59 -17.25
C PRO A 104 5.57 7.34 -15.94
N ALA A 105 6.60 6.92 -15.20
CA ALA A 105 6.91 7.43 -13.87
C ALA A 105 7.03 8.96 -13.80
N TRP A 106 7.50 9.61 -14.86
CA TRP A 106 7.59 11.06 -14.94
C TRP A 106 6.20 11.73 -14.90
N MET A 107 5.20 11.13 -15.53
CA MET A 107 3.82 11.63 -15.58
C MET A 107 3.18 11.56 -14.19
N MET A 108 3.40 10.48 -13.45
CA MET A 108 2.99 10.35 -12.04
C MET A 108 3.68 11.42 -11.16
N THR A 109 4.97 11.65 -11.37
CA THR A 109 5.73 12.65 -10.62
C THR A 109 5.20 14.05 -10.88
N VAL A 110 4.96 14.42 -12.13
CA VAL A 110 4.37 15.72 -12.50
C VAL A 110 2.99 15.90 -11.88
N GLN A 111 2.15 14.88 -11.91
CA GLN A 111 0.81 14.94 -11.32
C GLN A 111 0.86 15.12 -9.80
N VAL A 112 1.77 14.44 -9.10
CA VAL A 112 1.95 14.60 -7.66
C VAL A 112 2.43 16.01 -7.32
N ILE A 113 3.43 16.54 -8.04
CA ILE A 113 3.94 17.89 -7.83
C ILE A 113 2.84 18.93 -8.07
N PHE A 114 2.08 18.77 -9.16
CA PHE A 114 0.96 19.67 -9.47
C PHE A 114 -0.13 19.61 -8.38
N SER A 115 -0.49 18.42 -7.92
CA SER A 115 -1.50 18.25 -6.85
C SER A 115 -1.07 18.90 -5.54
N VAL A 116 0.19 18.73 -5.15
CA VAL A 116 0.74 19.34 -3.94
C VAL A 116 0.80 20.86 -4.06
N ALA A 117 1.27 21.38 -5.20
CA ALA A 117 1.32 22.81 -5.46
C ALA A 117 -0.08 23.45 -5.45
N PHE A 118 -1.04 22.79 -6.09
CA PHE A 118 -2.43 23.20 -6.11
C PHE A 118 -3.05 23.21 -4.70
N PHE A 119 -2.80 22.17 -3.91
CA PHE A 119 -3.29 22.08 -2.54
C PHE A 119 -2.71 23.19 -1.65
N ILE A 120 -1.41 23.46 -1.75
CA ILE A 120 -0.75 24.55 -1.01
C ILE A 120 -1.31 25.90 -1.43
N ALA A 121 -1.47 26.12 -2.73
CA ALA A 121 -2.06 27.34 -3.26
C ALA A 121 -3.49 27.54 -2.71
N LEU A 122 -4.33 26.52 -2.78
CA LEU A 122 -5.70 26.55 -2.30
C LEU A 122 -5.76 26.82 -0.80
N TYR A 123 -4.93 26.13 -0.01
CA TYR A 123 -4.89 26.27 1.43
C TYR A 123 -4.40 27.67 1.89
N LYS A 124 -3.51 28.31 1.14
CA LYS A 124 -3.04 29.68 1.43
C LYS A 124 -3.98 30.75 0.89
N PHE A 125 -4.41 30.65 -0.36
CA PHE A 125 -5.15 31.73 -1.01
C PHE A 125 -6.62 31.80 -0.58
N VAL A 126 -7.27 30.68 -0.29
CA VAL A 126 -8.68 30.66 0.10
C VAL A 126 -8.91 31.40 1.42
N PRO A 127 -8.20 31.13 2.52
CA PRO A 127 -8.41 31.86 3.76
C PRO A 127 -7.98 33.32 3.67
N LEU A 128 -6.91 33.64 2.93
CA LEU A 128 -6.49 35.02 2.69
C LEU A 128 -7.58 35.86 1.98
N LYS A 129 -8.15 35.32 0.91
CA LYS A 129 -9.22 36.00 0.18
C LYS A 129 -10.50 36.10 0.98
N LEU A 130 -10.79 35.06 1.80
CA LEU A 130 -11.98 35.07 2.65
C LEU A 130 -11.87 36.11 3.77
N THR A 131 -10.70 36.26 4.38
CA THR A 131 -10.46 37.32 5.39
C THR A 131 -10.50 38.74 4.79
N ASP A 132 -9.95 38.91 3.59
CA ASP A 132 -9.97 40.19 2.86
C ASP A 132 -11.40 40.61 2.44
N TYR A 133 -12.25 39.62 2.14
CA TYR A 133 -13.65 39.85 1.77
C TYR A 133 -14.58 40.15 2.99
N LEU A 134 -14.22 39.58 4.16
CA LEU A 134 -15.00 39.73 5.40
C LEU A 134 -14.55 40.91 6.28
N SER A 135 -13.43 41.56 5.98
CA SER A 135 -12.89 42.73 6.65
C SER A 135 -13.30 44.02 5.98
#